data_f6d430418f65e88664b79a25bce8e026
#
_entry.id   f6d430418f65e88664b79a25bce8e026
#
_cell.length_a   1.000
_cell.length_b   1.000
_cell.length_c   1.000
_cell.angle_alpha   90.00
_cell.angle_beta   90.00
_cell.angle_gamma   90.00
#
_symmetry.space_group_name_H-M   'P 1'
#
loop_
_entity.id
_entity.type
_entity.pdbx_description
1 polymer ?
#
loop_
_entity_poly.entity_id
_entity_poly.type
_entity_poly.pdbx_seq_one_letter_code
_entity_poly.pdbx_strand_id
1 'polypeptide(L)'
;MVKSLLMMLFLLVGVAASAEVPEPDVQVNDQGMQVVINLPQTRLFLYQDGQLLKSFPVAVGKMLTRTPTGSFAITAIYHDPSWNVPKSIQEEMRVQGKPVLTVVPPGDKNPLGKVFIRFGEPGLGLGIHGTNAPQSVPGFRSHGCVRMKNPDVLSLSTQVNVGATVTVAYQSILLNQDQQGQLWLTAYRNLYQHDDVSMPLLAQVLLDWQHQHGLALYGSRVDQALAQRSGNPVCLSCHASAQAYSGQKLYVLRWLSAPPDSSTPQNAAPEPALPASAAGADDPRGAAQAPVYE
;
A
#
# COMPACT_ATOMS: atom_id res chain seq x y z
N MET A 1 40.99 49.17 21.43
CA MET A 1 39.82 48.34 21.87
C MET A 1 38.97 48.05 20.68
N VAL A 2 39.19 46.89 20.02
CA VAL A 2 38.43 46.44 18.82
C VAL A 2 37.47 45.39 19.28
N LYS A 3 36.15 45.66 19.21
CA LYS A 3 35.08 44.69 19.51
C LYS A 3 34.84 43.86 18.26
N SER A 4 35.26 42.58 18.27
CA SER A 4 34.90 41.57 17.28
C SER A 4 33.44 41.21 17.46
N LEU A 5 32.62 41.49 16.45
CA LEU A 5 31.22 41.06 16.32
C LEU A 5 31.20 39.72 15.61
N LEU A 6 31.02 38.65 16.37
CA LEU A 6 30.87 37.28 15.82
C LEU A 6 29.45 37.13 15.31
N MET A 7 29.28 37.17 13.98
CA MET A 7 28.01 36.99 13.30
C MET A 7 27.76 35.48 13.13
N MET A 8 26.90 34.92 13.99
CA MET A 8 26.51 33.51 13.97
C MET A 8 25.50 33.27 12.83
N LEU A 9 25.96 32.72 11.72
CA LEU A 9 25.15 32.36 10.57
C LEU A 9 24.34 31.11 10.90
N PHE A 10 23.05 31.27 11.24
CA PHE A 10 22.12 30.14 11.35
C PHE A 10 21.79 29.62 9.95
N LEU A 11 22.38 28.50 9.57
CA LEU A 11 21.95 27.71 8.41
C LEU A 11 20.57 27.10 8.73
N LEU A 12 19.51 27.72 8.23
CA LEU A 12 18.20 27.10 8.14
C LEU A 12 18.28 25.93 7.13
N VAL A 13 18.50 24.74 7.64
CA VAL A 13 18.28 23.50 6.87
C VAL A 13 16.77 23.39 6.65
N GLY A 14 16.32 23.84 5.50
CA GLY A 14 14.94 23.64 5.06
C GLY A 14 14.70 22.13 4.91
N VAL A 15 14.00 21.53 5.87
CA VAL A 15 13.43 20.20 5.70
C VAL A 15 12.37 20.35 4.62
N ALA A 16 12.66 19.85 3.41
CA ALA A 16 11.66 19.72 2.37
C ALA A 16 10.54 18.84 2.94
N ALA A 17 9.41 19.44 3.30
CA ALA A 17 8.22 18.71 3.70
C ALA A 17 7.80 17.85 2.48
N SER A 18 8.01 16.56 2.57
CA SER A 18 7.42 15.62 1.62
C SER A 18 5.90 15.79 1.70
N ALA A 19 5.25 16.07 0.56
CA ALA A 19 3.80 16.18 0.51
C ALA A 19 3.20 14.92 1.16
N GLU A 20 2.42 15.11 2.22
CA GLU A 20 1.79 14.00 2.93
C GLU A 20 0.80 13.31 1.99
N VAL A 21 0.85 12.00 1.97
CA VAL A 21 -0.03 11.16 1.15
C VAL A 21 -1.24 10.81 2.00
N PRO A 22 -2.48 10.96 1.48
CA PRO A 22 -3.67 10.58 2.22
C PRO A 22 -3.58 9.15 2.75
N GLU A 23 -3.84 8.95 4.03
CA GLU A 23 -3.89 7.63 4.64
C GLU A 23 -5.20 6.94 4.29
N PRO A 24 -5.18 5.59 4.08
CA PRO A 24 -6.41 4.83 3.86
C PRO A 24 -7.23 4.68 5.15
N ASP A 25 -8.54 4.52 5.02
CA ASP A 25 -9.44 4.25 6.13
C ASP A 25 -9.36 2.76 6.54
N VAL A 26 -8.28 2.40 7.20
CA VAL A 26 -8.01 1.05 7.72
C VAL A 26 -7.82 1.12 9.22
N GLN A 27 -8.42 0.18 9.94
CA GLN A 27 -8.19 0.07 11.37
C GLN A 27 -6.72 -0.30 11.63
N VAL A 28 -6.05 0.52 12.43
CA VAL A 28 -4.65 0.33 12.81
C VAL A 28 -4.60 -0.12 14.28
N ASN A 29 -3.73 -1.09 14.55
CA ASN A 29 -3.54 -1.62 15.91
C ASN A 29 -2.92 -0.55 16.83
N ASP A 30 -3.39 -0.46 18.05
CA ASP A 30 -2.89 0.49 19.05
C ASP A 30 -1.50 0.10 19.60
N GLN A 31 -1.03 -1.10 19.30
CA GLN A 31 0.27 -1.61 19.74
C GLN A 31 0.99 -2.39 18.64
N GLY A 32 2.30 -2.27 18.64
CA GLY A 32 3.19 -3.01 17.76
C GLY A 32 3.30 -2.42 16.35
N MET A 33 4.03 -3.14 15.51
CA MET A 33 4.26 -2.75 14.11
C MET A 33 3.15 -3.30 13.22
N GLN A 34 2.64 -2.46 12.34
CA GLN A 34 1.68 -2.85 11.31
C GLN A 34 2.04 -2.24 9.97
N VAL A 35 1.93 -3.05 8.93
CA VAL A 35 2.03 -2.64 7.53
C VAL A 35 0.63 -2.58 6.95
N VAL A 36 0.27 -1.46 6.33
CA VAL A 36 -0.97 -1.31 5.56
C VAL A 36 -0.61 -1.05 4.10
N ILE A 37 -1.17 -1.82 3.19
CA ILE A 37 -0.96 -1.66 1.75
C ILE A 37 -2.29 -1.32 1.11
N ASN A 38 -2.44 -0.11 0.57
CA ASN A 38 -3.62 0.24 -0.20
C ASN A 38 -3.33 0.09 -1.71
N LEU A 39 -3.94 -0.92 -2.32
CA LEU A 39 -3.64 -1.34 -3.68
C LEU A 39 -3.93 -0.26 -4.74
N PRO A 40 -5.11 0.42 -4.76
CA PRO A 40 -5.37 1.47 -5.75
C PRO A 40 -4.41 2.64 -5.65
N GLN A 41 -3.91 2.91 -4.44
CA GLN A 41 -2.97 3.97 -4.13
C GLN A 41 -1.52 3.60 -4.53
N THR A 42 -1.26 2.30 -4.75
CA THR A 42 0.09 1.75 -4.94
C THR A 42 1.06 2.23 -3.86
N ARG A 43 0.61 2.16 -2.60
CA ARG A 43 1.33 2.68 -1.45
C ARG A 43 1.28 1.72 -0.26
N LEU A 44 2.40 1.65 0.43
CA LEU A 44 2.57 0.95 1.69
C LEU A 44 2.76 1.98 2.79
N PHE A 45 2.06 1.82 3.90
CA PHE A 45 2.14 2.63 5.11
C PHE A 45 2.67 1.75 6.24
N LEU A 46 3.63 2.24 6.98
CA LEU A 46 4.19 1.59 8.16
C LEU A 46 3.73 2.34 9.41
N TYR A 47 3.07 1.64 10.29
CA TYR A 47 2.59 2.15 11.57
C TYR A 47 3.34 1.50 12.73
N GLN A 48 3.52 2.25 13.80
CA GLN A 48 3.93 1.78 15.11
C GLN A 48 2.99 2.35 16.18
N ASP A 49 2.43 1.50 17.00
CA ASP A 49 1.56 1.88 18.11
C ASP A 49 0.45 2.86 17.68
N GLY A 50 -0.19 2.57 16.54
CA GLY A 50 -1.25 3.37 15.95
C GLY A 50 -0.79 4.63 15.20
N GLN A 51 0.51 4.97 15.22
CA GLN A 51 1.05 6.17 14.59
C GLN A 51 1.72 5.85 13.25
N LEU A 52 1.43 6.64 12.21
CA LEU A 52 2.11 6.53 10.93
C LEU A 52 3.58 6.96 11.08
N LEU A 53 4.50 6.03 10.81
CA LEU A 53 5.93 6.32 10.78
C LEU A 53 6.39 6.76 9.40
N LYS A 54 5.96 6.04 8.36
CA LYS A 54 6.47 6.25 7.00
C LYS A 54 5.53 5.65 5.96
N SER A 55 5.54 6.22 4.77
CA SER A 55 4.90 5.62 3.60
C SER A 55 5.89 5.41 2.46
N PHE A 56 5.64 4.37 1.65
CA PHE A 56 6.51 3.98 0.55
C PHE A 56 5.69 3.75 -0.72
N PRO A 57 6.19 4.18 -1.90
CA PRO A 57 5.61 3.76 -3.16
C PRO A 57 5.86 2.27 -3.38
N VAL A 58 4.88 1.55 -3.90
CA VAL A 58 5.00 0.12 -4.19
C VAL A 58 4.45 -0.24 -5.57
N ALA A 59 4.90 -1.36 -6.12
CA ALA A 59 4.18 -1.98 -7.22
C ALA A 59 3.45 -3.23 -6.70
N VAL A 60 2.25 -3.44 -7.23
CA VAL A 60 1.33 -4.50 -6.83
C VAL A 60 0.93 -5.36 -8.03
N GLY A 61 0.17 -6.41 -7.81
CA GLY A 61 -0.26 -7.34 -8.84
C GLY A 61 -0.97 -6.65 -10.02
N LYS A 62 -0.83 -7.24 -11.21
CA LYS A 62 -1.61 -6.87 -12.40
C LYS A 62 -3.05 -7.35 -12.23
N MET A 63 -3.93 -6.94 -13.15
CA MET A 63 -5.34 -7.36 -13.14
C MET A 63 -5.52 -8.89 -13.16
N LEU A 64 -4.71 -9.62 -13.91
CA LEU A 64 -4.78 -11.08 -14.03
C LEU A 64 -4.08 -11.83 -12.88
N THR A 65 -3.22 -11.13 -12.13
CA THR A 65 -2.45 -11.69 -11.01
C THR A 65 -2.53 -10.73 -9.83
N ARG A 66 -3.75 -10.57 -9.31
CA ARG A 66 -4.05 -9.57 -8.27
C ARG A 66 -3.30 -9.88 -6.98
N THR A 67 -2.89 -8.84 -6.26
CA THR A 67 -2.52 -8.97 -4.86
C THR A 67 -3.81 -9.19 -4.05
N PRO A 68 -3.95 -10.27 -3.30
CA PRO A 68 -5.16 -10.52 -2.52
C PRO A 68 -5.28 -9.53 -1.36
N THR A 69 -6.50 -9.13 -1.06
CA THR A 69 -6.83 -8.32 0.11
C THR A 69 -7.00 -9.20 1.34
N GLY A 70 -6.79 -8.63 2.52
CA GLY A 70 -6.96 -9.32 3.79
C GLY A 70 -5.97 -8.87 4.86
N SER A 71 -6.02 -9.51 6.00
CA SER A 71 -5.08 -9.33 7.11
C SER A 71 -4.22 -10.58 7.26
N PHE A 72 -2.91 -10.38 7.29
CA PHE A 72 -1.90 -11.43 7.31
C PHE A 72 -0.87 -11.12 8.38
N ALA A 73 -0.06 -12.12 8.74
CA ALA A 73 1.14 -11.92 9.56
C ALA A 73 2.41 -12.08 8.72
N ILE A 74 3.46 -11.32 9.05
CA ILE A 74 4.81 -11.58 8.53
C ILE A 74 5.28 -12.93 9.10
N THR A 75 5.68 -13.83 8.20
CA THR A 75 6.08 -15.20 8.57
C THR A 75 7.58 -15.44 8.44
N ALA A 76 8.28 -14.66 7.61
CA ALA A 76 9.74 -14.73 7.50
C ALA A 76 10.31 -13.46 6.85
N ILE A 77 11.59 -13.17 7.11
CA ILE A 77 12.35 -12.09 6.47
C ILE A 77 13.66 -12.69 5.96
N TYR A 78 13.92 -12.56 4.68
CA TYR A 78 15.12 -13.07 4.03
C TYR A 78 15.92 -11.91 3.43
N HIS A 79 17.20 -11.84 3.75
CA HIS A 79 18.15 -10.92 3.14
C HIS A 79 18.92 -11.63 2.03
N ASP A 80 19.17 -10.92 0.94
CA ASP A 80 19.78 -11.45 -0.28
C ASP A 80 19.18 -12.82 -0.69
N PRO A 81 17.86 -12.91 -0.93
CA PRO A 81 17.17 -14.16 -1.19
C PRO A 81 17.59 -14.77 -2.55
N SER A 82 17.57 -16.10 -2.64
CA SER A 82 17.49 -16.77 -3.93
C SER A 82 16.04 -16.77 -4.41
N TRP A 83 15.81 -16.56 -5.69
CA TRP A 83 14.49 -16.65 -6.29
C TRP A 83 14.26 -18.03 -6.92
N ASN A 84 13.37 -18.81 -6.34
CA ASN A 84 12.83 -20.00 -6.96
C ASN A 84 11.79 -19.58 -7.98
N VAL A 85 12.06 -19.76 -9.27
CA VAL A 85 11.18 -19.29 -10.35
C VAL A 85 9.90 -20.12 -10.36
N PRO A 86 8.70 -19.49 -10.23
CA PRO A 86 7.43 -20.18 -10.28
C PRO A 86 7.23 -20.93 -11.60
N LYS A 87 6.52 -22.05 -11.56
CA LYS A 87 6.23 -22.85 -12.77
C LYS A 87 5.49 -22.06 -13.84
N SER A 88 4.57 -21.16 -13.45
CA SER A 88 3.87 -20.27 -14.37
C SER A 88 4.84 -19.39 -15.16
N ILE A 89 5.82 -18.79 -14.47
CA ILE A 89 6.84 -17.94 -15.10
C ILE A 89 7.81 -18.76 -15.94
N GLN A 90 8.18 -19.97 -15.50
CA GLN A 90 8.95 -20.90 -16.32
C GLN A 90 8.23 -21.23 -17.64
N GLU A 91 6.90 -21.39 -17.58
CA GLU A 91 6.09 -21.62 -18.78
C GLU A 91 6.03 -20.37 -19.67
N GLU A 92 5.85 -19.17 -19.07
CA GLU A 92 5.94 -17.92 -19.83
C GLU A 92 7.30 -17.77 -20.56
N MET A 93 8.41 -18.11 -19.89
CA MET A 93 9.74 -18.14 -20.51
C MET A 93 9.78 -19.11 -21.68
N ARG A 94 9.21 -20.32 -21.54
CA ARG A 94 9.18 -21.32 -22.59
C ARG A 94 8.38 -20.86 -23.81
N VAL A 95 7.19 -20.29 -23.55
CA VAL A 95 6.32 -19.75 -24.63
C VAL A 95 7.00 -18.59 -25.37
N GLN A 96 7.79 -17.77 -24.64
CA GLN A 96 8.54 -16.66 -25.21
C GLN A 96 9.87 -17.07 -25.87
N GLY A 97 10.21 -18.37 -25.92
CA GLY A 97 11.48 -18.88 -26.46
C GLY A 97 12.72 -18.45 -25.66
N LYS A 98 12.54 -18.08 -24.39
CA LYS A 98 13.62 -17.69 -23.49
C LYS A 98 14.20 -18.92 -22.77
N PRO A 99 15.48 -18.87 -22.33
CA PRO A 99 16.03 -19.89 -21.44
C PRO A 99 15.17 -20.01 -20.17
N VAL A 100 14.74 -21.23 -19.86
CA VAL A 100 13.93 -21.48 -18.66
C VAL A 100 14.85 -21.53 -17.44
N LEU A 101 14.67 -20.58 -16.54
CA LEU A 101 15.36 -20.53 -15.26
C LEU A 101 14.51 -21.22 -14.20
N THR A 102 15.11 -22.01 -13.33
CA THR A 102 14.45 -22.63 -12.18
C THR A 102 14.80 -21.91 -10.87
N VAL A 103 16.01 -21.37 -10.79
CA VAL A 103 16.51 -20.60 -9.65
C VAL A 103 17.35 -19.44 -10.14
N VAL A 104 17.20 -18.27 -9.52
CA VAL A 104 18.10 -17.13 -9.71
C VAL A 104 18.81 -16.85 -8.38
N PRO A 105 20.15 -16.91 -8.33
CA PRO A 105 20.88 -16.66 -7.10
C PRO A 105 20.76 -15.20 -6.64
N PRO A 106 21.15 -14.88 -5.39
CA PRO A 106 21.26 -13.50 -4.92
C PRO A 106 22.10 -12.64 -5.86
N GLY A 107 21.79 -11.36 -5.97
CA GLY A 107 22.56 -10.40 -6.76
C GLY A 107 21.70 -9.46 -7.58
N ASP A 108 22.36 -8.63 -8.41
CA ASP A 108 21.71 -7.52 -9.12
C ASP A 108 20.72 -7.98 -10.22
N LYS A 109 20.83 -9.22 -10.67
CA LYS A 109 19.91 -9.81 -11.65
C LYS A 109 18.69 -10.47 -11.01
N ASN A 110 18.67 -10.59 -9.67
CA ASN A 110 17.56 -11.22 -8.97
C ASN A 110 16.36 -10.28 -8.88
N PRO A 111 15.18 -10.66 -9.38
CA PRO A 111 13.99 -9.79 -9.37
C PRO A 111 13.43 -9.52 -7.96
N LEU A 112 13.81 -10.32 -6.95
CA LEU A 112 13.45 -10.06 -5.55
C LEU A 112 14.27 -8.96 -4.89
N GLY A 113 15.35 -8.53 -5.52
CA GLY A 113 16.23 -7.51 -4.95
C GLY A 113 16.93 -7.99 -3.68
N LYS A 114 17.05 -7.07 -2.70
CA LYS A 114 17.87 -7.26 -1.49
C LYS A 114 17.16 -7.94 -0.33
N VAL A 115 15.84 -7.88 -0.29
CA VAL A 115 15.04 -8.43 0.83
C VAL A 115 13.76 -9.02 0.28
N PHE A 116 13.34 -10.13 0.89
CA PHE A 116 12.00 -10.70 0.74
C PHE A 116 11.37 -10.89 2.12
N ILE A 117 10.27 -10.20 2.38
CA ILE A 117 9.46 -10.26 3.59
C ILE A 117 8.22 -11.08 3.26
N ARG A 118 8.18 -12.34 3.65
CA ARG A 118 7.03 -13.21 3.42
C ARG A 118 5.91 -12.88 4.39
N PHE A 119 4.68 -12.79 3.89
CA PHE A 119 3.48 -12.66 4.73
C PHE A 119 2.39 -13.62 4.27
N GLY A 120 1.50 -13.96 5.19
CA GLY A 120 0.48 -14.99 4.99
C GLY A 120 1.03 -16.41 4.97
N GLU A 121 0.16 -17.36 4.64
CA GLU A 121 0.53 -18.78 4.56
C GLU A 121 1.59 -19.03 3.48
N PRO A 122 2.57 -19.91 3.74
CA PRO A 122 3.66 -20.19 2.80
C PRO A 122 3.19 -20.58 1.40
N GLY A 123 2.07 -21.30 1.30
CA GLY A 123 1.50 -21.76 0.04
C GLY A 123 0.94 -20.64 -0.84
N LEU A 124 0.67 -19.46 -0.28
CA LEU A 124 0.20 -18.29 -1.04
C LEU A 124 1.32 -17.62 -1.84
N GLY A 125 2.59 -17.85 -1.45
CA GLY A 125 3.74 -17.24 -2.12
C GLY A 125 3.77 -15.71 -2.05
N LEU A 126 3.07 -15.10 -1.11
CA LEU A 126 2.98 -13.65 -0.97
C LEU A 126 4.19 -13.06 -0.25
N GLY A 127 4.64 -11.91 -0.69
CA GLY A 127 5.73 -11.19 -0.03
C GLY A 127 5.84 -9.73 -0.46
N ILE A 128 6.55 -8.98 0.38
CA ILE A 128 7.04 -7.63 0.08
C ILE A 128 8.53 -7.78 -0.24
N HIS A 129 8.98 -7.32 -1.39
CA HIS A 129 10.36 -7.55 -1.80
C HIS A 129 10.97 -6.37 -2.55
N GLY A 130 12.29 -6.38 -2.66
CA GLY A 130 13.03 -5.44 -3.49
C GLY A 130 12.82 -5.65 -4.99
N THR A 131 13.68 -5.08 -5.80
CA THR A 131 13.59 -5.27 -7.26
C THR A 131 14.91 -4.96 -7.97
N ASN A 132 15.13 -5.63 -9.08
CA ASN A 132 16.16 -5.27 -10.08
C ASN A 132 15.62 -4.29 -11.13
N ALA A 133 14.32 -3.93 -11.06
CA ALA A 133 13.66 -3.00 -11.99
C ALA A 133 12.97 -1.85 -11.23
N PRO A 134 13.73 -0.93 -10.60
CA PRO A 134 13.18 0.11 -9.72
C PRO A 134 12.20 1.07 -10.41
N GLN A 135 12.30 1.22 -11.72
CA GLN A 135 11.38 2.00 -12.56
C GLN A 135 9.95 1.40 -12.62
N SER A 136 9.77 0.14 -12.19
CA SER A 136 8.45 -0.48 -12.11
C SER A 136 7.64 -0.02 -10.90
N VAL A 137 8.26 0.68 -9.96
CA VAL A 137 7.64 1.21 -8.73
C VAL A 137 7.45 2.72 -8.87
N PRO A 138 6.22 3.24 -8.64
CA PRO A 138 4.98 2.54 -8.30
C PRO A 138 4.23 1.99 -9.52
N GLY A 139 3.25 1.10 -9.28
CA GLY A 139 2.30 0.69 -10.31
C GLY A 139 1.74 -0.73 -10.14
N PHE A 140 0.95 -1.16 -11.12
CA PHE A 140 0.36 -2.50 -11.21
C PHE A 140 1.23 -3.35 -12.14
N ARG A 141 2.28 -3.98 -11.61
CA ARG A 141 3.37 -4.57 -12.40
C ARG A 141 3.76 -5.99 -11.99
N SER A 142 3.40 -6.46 -10.78
CA SER A 142 3.82 -7.75 -10.26
C SER A 142 2.83 -8.89 -10.61
N HIS A 143 3.18 -10.11 -10.21
CA HIS A 143 2.32 -11.29 -10.30
C HIS A 143 1.66 -11.65 -8.95
N GLY A 144 1.41 -10.64 -8.10
CA GLY A 144 0.72 -10.78 -6.82
C GLY A 144 1.52 -10.25 -5.63
N CYS A 145 2.83 -10.38 -5.63
CA CYS A 145 3.70 -9.81 -4.59
C CYS A 145 3.73 -8.28 -4.61
N VAL A 146 4.19 -7.69 -3.53
CA VAL A 146 4.34 -6.25 -3.36
C VAL A 146 5.81 -5.87 -3.56
N ARG A 147 6.09 -5.12 -4.62
CA ARG A 147 7.45 -4.74 -5.02
C ARG A 147 7.79 -3.36 -4.49
N MET A 148 8.96 -3.21 -3.90
CA MET A 148 9.54 -1.96 -3.41
C MET A 148 10.89 -1.68 -4.08
N LYS A 149 11.36 -0.44 -4.04
CA LYS A 149 12.77 -0.15 -4.36
C LYS A 149 13.67 -0.77 -3.28
N ASN A 150 14.88 -1.20 -3.65
CA ASN A 150 15.80 -1.85 -2.70
C ASN A 150 16.11 -1.01 -1.43
N PRO A 151 16.37 0.31 -1.50
CA PRO A 151 16.57 1.11 -0.29
C PRO A 151 15.34 1.12 0.62
N ASP A 152 14.14 1.13 0.03
CA ASP A 152 12.89 1.19 0.79
C ASP A 152 12.60 -0.13 1.51
N VAL A 153 12.77 -1.27 0.84
CA VAL A 153 12.55 -2.58 1.47
C VAL A 153 13.63 -2.90 2.52
N LEU A 154 14.85 -2.46 2.33
CA LEU A 154 15.90 -2.54 3.36
C LEU A 154 15.50 -1.72 4.59
N SER A 155 15.04 -0.48 4.41
CA SER A 155 14.53 0.35 5.50
C SER A 155 13.33 -0.30 6.20
N LEU A 156 12.40 -0.89 5.45
CA LEU A 156 11.25 -1.58 6.02
C LEU A 156 11.67 -2.81 6.84
N SER A 157 12.59 -3.64 6.30
CA SER A 157 13.02 -4.90 6.93
C SER A 157 13.70 -4.73 8.28
N THR A 158 14.27 -3.54 8.56
CA THR A 158 14.89 -3.25 9.86
C THR A 158 13.86 -2.79 10.91
N GLN A 159 12.62 -2.53 10.50
CA GLN A 159 11.58 -1.97 11.38
C GLN A 159 10.47 -2.98 11.69
N VAL A 160 10.27 -3.98 10.83
CA VAL A 160 9.24 -4.99 11.01
C VAL A 160 9.84 -6.29 11.54
N ASN A 161 9.03 -7.08 12.26
CA ASN A 161 9.40 -8.38 12.79
C ASN A 161 8.44 -9.47 12.32
N VAL A 162 8.84 -10.72 12.40
CA VAL A 162 7.94 -11.88 12.26
C VAL A 162 6.81 -11.74 13.28
N GLY A 163 5.58 -11.97 12.84
CA GLY A 163 4.37 -11.76 13.62
C GLY A 163 3.71 -10.38 13.42
N ALA A 164 4.42 -9.37 12.87
CA ALA A 164 3.81 -8.08 12.56
C ALA A 164 2.67 -8.23 11.56
N THR A 165 1.60 -7.46 11.76
CA THR A 165 0.41 -7.49 10.90
C THR A 165 0.67 -6.82 9.56
N VAL A 166 0.21 -7.44 8.48
CA VAL A 166 0.15 -6.87 7.12
C VAL A 166 -1.31 -6.82 6.68
N THR A 167 -1.87 -5.63 6.57
CA THR A 167 -3.22 -5.43 6.06
C THR A 167 -3.15 -4.97 4.60
N VAL A 168 -3.71 -5.76 3.70
CA VAL A 168 -3.82 -5.41 2.28
C VAL A 168 -5.26 -4.95 2.02
N ALA A 169 -5.43 -3.68 1.74
CA ALA A 169 -6.71 -3.04 1.51
C ALA A 169 -6.88 -2.65 0.03
N TYR A 170 -8.14 -2.57 -0.39
CA TYR A 170 -8.50 -2.01 -1.69
C TYR A 170 -9.50 -0.88 -1.49
N GLN A 171 -9.00 0.34 -1.36
CA GLN A 171 -9.83 1.53 -1.18
C GLN A 171 -9.51 2.54 -2.28
N SER A 172 -10.39 2.62 -3.26
CA SER A 172 -10.22 3.51 -4.41
C SER A 172 -10.70 4.93 -4.16
N ILE A 173 -11.45 5.17 -3.07
CA ILE A 173 -11.92 6.49 -2.64
C ILE A 173 -11.54 6.69 -1.18
N LEU A 174 -10.89 7.81 -0.89
CA LEU A 174 -10.52 8.23 0.46
C LEU A 174 -11.20 9.56 0.79
N LEU A 175 -11.71 9.67 2.01
CA LEU A 175 -12.16 10.92 2.61
C LEU A 175 -11.21 11.30 3.74
N ASN A 176 -10.78 12.56 3.73
CA ASN A 176 -9.86 13.09 4.72
C ASN A 176 -10.29 14.50 5.13
N GLN A 177 -9.84 14.95 6.31
CA GLN A 177 -9.97 16.33 6.75
C GLN A 177 -8.61 16.97 6.94
N ASP A 178 -8.47 18.25 6.62
CA ASP A 178 -7.27 19.02 6.98
C ASP A 178 -7.39 19.63 8.38
N GLN A 179 -6.33 20.34 8.81
CA GLN A 179 -6.32 21.02 10.12
C GLN A 179 -7.38 22.12 10.26
N GLN A 180 -7.86 22.65 9.15
CA GLN A 180 -8.93 23.66 9.12
C GLN A 180 -10.33 23.04 9.10
N GLY A 181 -10.41 21.71 9.17
CA GLY A 181 -11.67 20.98 9.13
C GLY A 181 -12.28 20.90 7.73
N GLN A 182 -11.53 21.24 6.66
CA GLN A 182 -12.04 21.11 5.29
C GLN A 182 -12.07 19.63 4.87
N LEU A 183 -13.09 19.24 4.12
CA LEU A 183 -13.24 17.89 3.63
C LEU A 183 -12.56 17.72 2.27
N TRP A 184 -11.77 16.67 2.16
CA TRP A 184 -11.02 16.30 0.97
C TRP A 184 -11.41 14.91 0.48
N LEU A 185 -11.60 14.75 -0.82
CA LEU A 185 -11.82 13.47 -1.47
C LEU A 185 -10.66 13.16 -2.40
N THR A 186 -10.14 11.94 -2.30
CA THR A 186 -9.13 11.43 -3.22
C THR A 186 -9.66 10.17 -3.89
N ALA A 187 -9.75 10.17 -5.22
CA ALA A 187 -10.21 9.04 -6.00
C ALA A 187 -9.06 8.48 -6.85
N TYR A 188 -8.79 7.19 -6.70
CA TYR A 188 -7.79 6.42 -7.44
C TYR A 188 -8.45 5.57 -8.52
N ARG A 189 -7.68 5.14 -9.52
CA ARG A 189 -8.14 4.21 -10.55
C ARG A 189 -8.53 2.87 -9.92
N ASN A 190 -9.72 2.40 -10.21
CA ASN A 190 -10.21 1.09 -9.80
C ASN A 190 -9.80 0.02 -10.83
N LEU A 191 -8.48 -0.32 -10.87
CA LEU A 191 -7.94 -1.22 -11.88
C LEU A 191 -8.36 -2.68 -11.71
N TYR A 192 -8.68 -3.10 -10.48
CA TYR A 192 -9.18 -4.45 -10.24
C TYR A 192 -10.70 -4.56 -10.45
N GLN A 193 -11.38 -3.45 -10.73
CA GLN A 193 -12.83 -3.40 -10.88
C GLN A 193 -13.56 -4.00 -9.66
N HIS A 194 -13.00 -3.73 -8.47
CA HIS A 194 -13.65 -4.08 -7.21
C HIS A 194 -14.84 -3.15 -6.97
N ASP A 195 -15.92 -3.71 -6.45
CA ASP A 195 -17.03 -2.92 -5.90
C ASP A 195 -16.70 -2.53 -4.45
N ASP A 196 -15.67 -1.70 -4.30
CA ASP A 196 -15.10 -1.29 -3.01
C ASP A 196 -15.83 -0.09 -2.37
N VAL A 197 -16.69 0.57 -3.13
CA VAL A 197 -17.40 1.77 -2.66
C VAL A 197 -18.86 1.75 -3.10
N SER A 198 -19.75 1.70 -2.13
CA SER A 198 -21.17 1.98 -2.34
C SER A 198 -21.39 3.47 -2.57
N MET A 199 -21.84 3.88 -3.77
CA MET A 199 -22.18 5.27 -4.06
C MET A 199 -23.27 5.84 -3.14
N PRO A 200 -24.35 5.09 -2.80
CA PRO A 200 -25.29 5.53 -1.78
C PRO A 200 -24.66 5.79 -0.42
N LEU A 201 -23.74 4.92 0.05
CA LEU A 201 -23.03 5.13 1.30
C LEU A 201 -22.15 6.39 1.25
N LEU A 202 -21.40 6.58 0.17
CA LEU A 202 -20.59 7.80 -0.03
C LEU A 202 -21.46 9.05 0.04
N ALA A 203 -22.60 9.06 -0.66
CA ALA A 203 -23.53 10.19 -0.65
C ALA A 203 -24.08 10.46 0.77
N GLN A 204 -24.45 9.41 1.52
CA GLN A 204 -24.92 9.53 2.89
C GLN A 204 -23.85 10.15 3.80
N VAL A 205 -22.61 9.63 3.74
CA VAL A 205 -21.49 10.14 4.53
C VAL A 205 -21.20 11.62 4.23
N LEU A 206 -21.27 12.02 2.98
CA LEU A 206 -21.05 13.42 2.57
C LEU A 206 -22.17 14.33 3.10
N LEU A 207 -23.43 13.89 3.04
CA LEU A 207 -24.58 14.64 3.58
C LEU A 207 -24.50 14.74 5.11
N ASP A 208 -24.18 13.67 5.81
CA ASP A 208 -24.03 13.64 7.27
C ASP A 208 -22.89 14.57 7.71
N TRP A 209 -21.77 14.52 6.99
CA TRP A 209 -20.63 15.40 7.25
C TRP A 209 -21.03 16.88 7.07
N GLN A 210 -21.71 17.21 5.96
CA GLN A 210 -22.21 18.56 5.68
C GLN A 210 -23.14 19.06 6.80
N HIS A 211 -24.06 18.21 7.23
CA HIS A 211 -25.01 18.55 8.29
C HIS A 211 -24.31 18.77 9.66
N GLN A 212 -23.33 17.92 10.00
CA GLN A 212 -22.58 18.02 11.25
C GLN A 212 -21.69 19.26 11.33
N HIS A 213 -21.09 19.67 10.20
CA HIS A 213 -20.13 20.77 10.16
C HIS A 213 -20.74 22.11 9.72
N GLY A 214 -21.96 22.12 9.21
CA GLY A 214 -22.61 23.32 8.68
C GLY A 214 -21.90 23.96 7.49
N LEU A 215 -21.03 23.20 6.80
CA LEU A 215 -20.24 23.65 5.63
C LEU A 215 -20.86 23.13 4.35
N ALA A 216 -20.95 23.99 3.32
CA ALA A 216 -21.40 23.57 2.01
C ALA A 216 -20.39 22.64 1.33
N LEU A 217 -20.87 21.57 0.70
CA LEU A 217 -20.09 20.70 -0.18
C LEU A 217 -20.41 21.00 -1.66
N TYR A 218 -19.38 21.02 -2.47
CA TYR A 218 -19.51 21.24 -3.91
C TYR A 218 -19.64 19.91 -4.67
N GLY A 219 -20.87 19.48 -4.98
CA GLY A 219 -21.17 18.22 -5.65
C GLY A 219 -20.42 18.05 -6.98
N SER A 220 -20.29 19.13 -7.77
CA SER A 220 -19.52 19.09 -9.02
C SER A 220 -18.05 18.68 -8.83
N ARG A 221 -17.45 18.95 -7.66
CA ARG A 221 -16.09 18.51 -7.34
C ARG A 221 -16.04 17.03 -7.01
N VAL A 222 -17.09 16.50 -6.39
CA VAL A 222 -17.24 15.05 -6.17
C VAL A 222 -17.29 14.35 -7.52
N ASP A 223 -18.19 14.79 -8.42
CA ASP A 223 -18.33 14.21 -9.77
C ASP A 223 -17.02 14.28 -10.54
N GLN A 224 -16.34 15.42 -10.48
CA GLN A 224 -15.03 15.60 -11.13
C GLN A 224 -13.97 14.64 -10.60
N ALA A 225 -13.84 14.51 -9.29
CA ALA A 225 -12.87 13.63 -8.66
C ALA A 225 -13.14 12.16 -9.03
N LEU A 226 -14.41 11.75 -8.99
CA LEU A 226 -14.84 10.38 -9.33
C LEU A 226 -14.65 10.07 -10.83
N ALA A 227 -14.86 11.05 -11.70
CA ALA A 227 -14.64 10.87 -13.14
C ALA A 227 -13.15 10.81 -13.48
N GLN A 228 -12.33 11.68 -12.90
CA GLN A 228 -10.90 11.76 -13.22
C GLN A 228 -10.07 10.64 -12.57
N ARG A 229 -10.39 10.22 -11.36
CA ARG A 229 -9.64 9.23 -10.57
C ARG A 229 -8.13 9.41 -10.66
N SER A 230 -7.70 10.68 -10.51
CA SER A 230 -6.29 11.09 -10.70
C SER A 230 -5.37 10.71 -9.55
N GLY A 231 -5.92 10.39 -8.37
CA GLY A 231 -5.18 10.20 -7.14
C GLY A 231 -4.76 11.51 -6.46
N ASN A 232 -5.21 12.65 -6.99
CA ASN A 232 -4.98 13.95 -6.35
C ASN A 232 -6.14 14.29 -5.41
N PRO A 233 -5.84 14.76 -4.18
CA PRO A 233 -6.88 15.25 -3.26
C PRO A 233 -7.62 16.46 -3.84
N VAL A 234 -8.95 16.45 -3.74
CA VAL A 234 -9.85 17.53 -4.15
C VAL A 234 -10.59 18.02 -2.93
N CYS A 235 -10.48 19.31 -2.61
CA CYS A 235 -11.23 19.90 -1.50
C CYS A 235 -12.70 20.05 -1.85
N LEU A 236 -13.57 19.40 -1.11
CA LEU A 236 -15.01 19.42 -1.33
C LEU A 236 -15.70 20.61 -0.67
N SER A 237 -15.16 21.15 0.44
CA SER A 237 -15.78 22.23 1.24
C SER A 237 -15.09 23.58 1.15
N CYS A 238 -13.93 23.69 0.48
CA CYS A 238 -13.20 24.95 0.33
C CYS A 238 -13.94 25.97 -0.53
N HIS A 239 -14.05 27.20 -0.06
CA HIS A 239 -14.74 28.28 -0.81
C HIS A 239 -14.02 28.70 -2.09
N ALA A 240 -12.69 28.69 -2.12
CA ALA A 240 -11.93 29.10 -3.30
C ALA A 240 -12.00 28.04 -4.41
N SER A 241 -12.14 28.48 -5.66
CA SER A 241 -12.27 27.62 -6.84
C SER A 241 -11.05 26.74 -7.15
N ALA A 242 -9.94 26.92 -6.46
CA ALA A 242 -8.70 26.19 -6.70
C ALA A 242 -7.80 26.21 -5.45
N GLN A 243 -8.17 25.53 -4.38
CA GLN A 243 -7.12 25.10 -3.47
C GLN A 243 -6.57 23.78 -4.01
N ALA A 244 -5.55 23.90 -4.83
CA ALA A 244 -4.72 22.77 -5.16
C ALA A 244 -4.14 22.22 -3.85
N TYR A 245 -4.16 20.90 -3.69
CA TYR A 245 -3.50 20.24 -2.58
C TYR A 245 -2.01 20.65 -2.56
N SER A 246 -1.58 21.29 -1.49
CA SER A 246 -0.23 21.83 -1.33
C SER A 246 0.68 20.97 -0.43
N GLY A 247 0.19 19.75 -0.07
CA GLY A 247 0.93 18.84 0.78
C GLY A 247 0.63 18.99 2.28
N GLN A 248 -0.45 19.71 2.63
CA GLN A 248 -0.90 19.82 4.03
C GLN A 248 -1.30 18.46 4.59
N LYS A 249 -1.21 18.32 5.92
CA LYS A 249 -1.62 17.09 6.62
C LYS A 249 -3.10 16.84 6.44
N LEU A 250 -3.44 15.63 6.03
CA LEU A 250 -4.80 15.12 5.87
C LEU A 250 -5.04 14.00 6.88
N TYR A 251 -6.03 14.18 7.73
CA TYR A 251 -6.46 13.19 8.72
C TYR A 251 -7.55 12.32 8.14
N VAL A 252 -7.49 11.03 8.41
CA VAL A 252 -8.48 10.05 7.92
C VAL A 252 -9.86 10.36 8.45
N LEU A 253 -10.85 10.47 7.58
CA LEU A 253 -12.25 10.37 7.96
C LEU A 253 -12.66 8.90 7.93
N ARG A 254 -13.02 8.34 9.08
CA ARG A 254 -13.44 6.95 9.21
C ARG A 254 -14.87 6.79 8.71
N TRP A 255 -15.07 6.12 7.60
CA TRP A 255 -16.38 5.90 6.99
C TRP A 255 -16.58 4.48 6.42
N LEU A 256 -15.49 3.76 6.10
CA LEU A 256 -15.53 2.37 5.65
C LEU A 256 -15.18 1.41 6.78
N SER A 257 -14.29 1.81 7.69
CA SER A 257 -13.80 1.01 8.81
C SER A 257 -14.48 1.34 10.13
N ALA A 258 -15.62 2.07 10.12
CA ALA A 258 -16.43 2.23 11.31
C ALA A 258 -16.75 0.84 11.89
N PRO A 259 -16.66 0.62 13.22
CA PRO A 259 -17.02 -0.66 13.80
C PRO A 259 -18.42 -1.00 13.35
N PRO A 260 -18.68 -2.23 12.86
CA PRO A 260 -20.04 -2.64 12.53
C PRO A 260 -20.87 -2.47 13.79
N ASP A 261 -21.98 -1.73 13.70
CA ASP A 261 -23.02 -1.81 14.72
C ASP A 261 -23.22 -3.29 14.98
N SER A 262 -23.21 -3.70 16.25
CA SER A 262 -23.18 -5.08 16.73
C SER A 262 -24.40 -5.94 16.32
N SER A 263 -25.06 -5.60 15.24
CA SER A 263 -26.30 -6.19 14.74
C SER A 263 -26.24 -6.85 13.35
N THR A 264 -25.09 -6.88 12.66
CA THR A 264 -25.03 -7.55 11.37
C THR A 264 -23.91 -8.61 11.34
N PRO A 265 -24.22 -9.92 11.16
CA PRO A 265 -23.17 -10.93 11.01
C PRO A 265 -22.49 -10.77 9.66
N GLN A 266 -21.20 -10.43 9.68
CA GLN A 266 -20.35 -10.50 8.50
C GLN A 266 -20.06 -11.95 8.12
N ASN A 267 -20.93 -12.55 7.29
CA ASN A 267 -20.61 -13.73 6.50
C ASN A 267 -20.18 -13.27 5.10
N ALA A 268 -18.98 -12.77 4.98
CA ALA A 268 -18.28 -12.74 3.71
C ALA A 268 -17.41 -14.01 3.66
N ALA A 269 -17.90 -15.03 2.98
CA ALA A 269 -17.10 -16.19 2.63
C ALA A 269 -15.88 -15.74 1.81
N PRO A 270 -14.68 -16.27 2.03
CA PRO A 270 -13.53 -15.96 1.19
C PRO A 270 -13.84 -16.41 -0.24
N GLU A 271 -13.62 -15.51 -1.19
CA GLU A 271 -13.69 -15.81 -2.62
C GLU A 271 -12.77 -17.00 -2.93
N PRO A 272 -13.24 -18.03 -3.65
CA PRO A 272 -12.49 -19.26 -3.82
C PRO A 272 -11.18 -19.01 -4.53
N ALA A 273 -10.08 -19.31 -3.86
CA ALA A 273 -8.75 -19.33 -4.44
C ALA A 273 -8.75 -20.31 -5.63
N LEU A 274 -8.21 -19.86 -6.76
CA LEU A 274 -7.96 -20.73 -7.92
C LEU A 274 -7.14 -21.95 -7.46
N PRO A 275 -7.46 -23.18 -7.95
CA PRO A 275 -6.91 -24.42 -7.41
C PRO A 275 -5.38 -24.44 -7.52
N ALA A 276 -4.71 -24.59 -6.38
CA ALA A 276 -3.30 -24.89 -6.30
C ALA A 276 -3.05 -26.27 -6.92
N SER A 277 -2.28 -26.30 -7.99
CA SER A 277 -1.75 -27.56 -8.54
C SER A 277 -0.86 -28.22 -7.49
N ALA A 278 -1.20 -29.44 -7.13
CA ALA A 278 -0.54 -30.27 -6.16
C ALA A 278 0.98 -30.36 -6.41
N ALA A 279 1.78 -29.90 -5.46
CA ALA A 279 3.22 -30.13 -5.40
C ALA A 279 3.47 -31.22 -4.37
N GLY A 280 4.10 -32.31 -4.83
CA GLY A 280 4.43 -33.45 -3.99
C GLY A 280 5.67 -33.25 -3.12
N ALA A 281 5.64 -34.04 -2.06
CA ALA A 281 6.69 -34.67 -1.26
C ALA A 281 7.82 -33.82 -0.66
N ASP A 282 7.84 -33.91 0.66
CA ASP A 282 8.85 -33.60 1.66
C ASP A 282 10.31 -33.90 1.27
N ASP A 283 11.18 -32.88 1.46
CA ASP A 283 12.62 -33.08 1.71
C ASP A 283 13.00 -32.43 3.05
N PRO A 284 13.46 -33.20 4.05
CA PRO A 284 13.77 -32.70 5.41
C PRO A 284 15.18 -32.18 5.58
N ARG A 285 15.77 -31.46 4.61
CA ARG A 285 17.10 -30.85 4.78
C ARG A 285 17.02 -29.34 4.69
N GLY A 286 16.99 -28.73 5.91
CA GLY A 286 16.85 -27.31 6.18
C GLY A 286 17.98 -26.45 5.59
N ALA A 287 17.71 -25.89 4.44
CA ALA A 287 18.31 -24.62 4.01
C ALA A 287 17.13 -23.68 3.76
N ALA A 288 17.08 -22.58 4.51
CA ALA A 288 16.02 -21.58 4.45
C ALA A 288 15.95 -20.94 3.05
N GLN A 289 15.14 -21.51 2.16
CA GLN A 289 14.87 -20.96 0.84
C GLN A 289 13.48 -20.33 0.84
N ALA A 290 13.38 -19.07 0.48
CA ALA A 290 12.11 -18.38 0.31
C ALA A 290 11.38 -18.91 -0.93
N PRO A 291 10.16 -19.45 -0.81
CA PRO A 291 9.31 -19.70 -1.97
C PRO A 291 8.76 -18.38 -2.48
N VAL A 292 8.80 -18.15 -3.78
CA VAL A 292 8.45 -16.85 -4.36
C VAL A 292 7.67 -17.00 -5.65
N TYR A 293 6.68 -16.14 -5.79
CA TYR A 293 5.94 -15.91 -7.02
C TYR A 293 6.13 -14.47 -7.49
N GLU A 294 6.55 -14.28 -8.68
CA GLU A 294 6.51 -13.02 -9.44
C GLU A 294 5.69 -13.13 -10.73
#